data_d6bf6fea4527a1100d6f66cf917051e0
#
_entry.id   d6bf6fea4527a1100d6f66cf917051e0
#
_cell.length_a   1.000
_cell.length_b   1.000
_cell.length_c   1.000
_cell.angle_alpha   90.00
_cell.angle_beta   90.00
_cell.angle_gamma   90.00
#
_symmetry.space_group_name_H-M   'P 1'
#
loop_
_entity.id
_entity.type
_entity.pdbx_description
1 polymer ?
#
loop_
_entity_poly.entity_id
_entity_poly.type
_entity_poly.pdbx_seq_one_letter_code
_entity_poly.pdbx_strand_id
1 'polypeptide(L)'
;MEDNKDKSVTLWNRVLETSLRLPFVKVDRQEFLTKELSKFCTPMEVITAIDDTPLKVLSKKEIDKLANQCISYHLTMVCGTSALMGLPGGWWMAGTIPTDLTQFYGHILSLMQKLIYLYGWPSLTNVNKQLDDESLNIMTLFVGAMMGNKVAVEALTKVVGQVSKGAGIRISETLMAQYVIKIAQWIGINMTRESFAKGVGKVIPLVGAPVSATITYYTFRPMAKRLKKHLDELYEMRHEGF
;
A
#
# COMPACT_ATOMS: atom_id res chain seq x y z
N MET A 1 -23.85 -16.53 8.35
CA MET A 1 -22.68 -15.70 8.80
C MET A 1 -21.42 -16.03 8.03
N GLU A 2 -21.15 -17.28 7.71
CA GLU A 2 -20.03 -17.76 6.89
C GLU A 2 -20.07 -17.23 5.46
N ASP A 3 -21.22 -17.30 4.78
CA ASP A 3 -21.44 -16.82 3.40
C ASP A 3 -21.08 -15.33 3.20
N ASN A 4 -21.23 -14.50 4.22
CA ASN A 4 -20.89 -13.07 4.15
C ASN A 4 -19.38 -12.82 4.35
N LYS A 5 -18.67 -13.76 4.99
CA LYS A 5 -17.22 -13.72 5.17
C LYS A 5 -16.49 -14.03 3.87
N ASP A 6 -16.95 -15.07 3.19
CA ASP A 6 -16.38 -15.48 1.90
C ASP A 6 -16.59 -14.42 0.81
N LYS A 7 -17.72 -13.74 0.82
CA LYS A 7 -18.01 -12.62 -0.10
C LYS A 7 -17.04 -11.43 0.09
N SER A 8 -16.71 -11.11 1.34
CA SER A 8 -15.80 -10.00 1.65
C SER A 8 -14.36 -10.31 1.23
N VAL A 9 -13.87 -11.53 1.47
CA VAL A 9 -12.55 -11.97 1.00
C VAL A 9 -12.51 -11.95 -0.54
N THR A 10 -13.54 -12.52 -1.18
CA THR A 10 -13.66 -12.53 -2.63
C THR A 10 -13.66 -11.11 -3.22
N LEU A 11 -14.35 -10.17 -2.57
CA LEU A 11 -14.39 -8.78 -3.00
C LEU A 11 -12.99 -8.15 -2.93
N TRP A 12 -12.28 -8.33 -1.80
CA TRP A 12 -10.91 -7.82 -1.68
C TRP A 12 -9.97 -8.40 -2.73
N ASN A 13 -9.97 -9.71 -2.92
CA ASN A 13 -9.12 -10.37 -3.90
C ASN A 13 -9.38 -9.84 -5.33
N ARG A 14 -10.65 -9.67 -5.71
CA ARG A 14 -11.01 -9.07 -7.01
C ARG A 14 -10.50 -7.63 -7.15
N VAL A 15 -10.62 -6.81 -6.11
CA VAL A 15 -10.11 -5.42 -6.15
C VAL A 15 -8.59 -5.41 -6.28
N LEU A 16 -7.90 -6.26 -5.51
CA LEU A 16 -6.46 -6.41 -5.58
C LEU A 16 -6.01 -6.81 -6.98
N GLU A 17 -6.56 -7.89 -7.53
CA GLU A 17 -6.22 -8.38 -8.86
C GLU A 17 -6.53 -7.36 -9.96
N THR A 18 -7.71 -6.72 -9.91
CA THR A 18 -8.11 -5.73 -10.90
C THR A 18 -7.22 -4.49 -10.84
N SER A 19 -6.86 -4.04 -9.63
CA SER A 19 -5.95 -2.91 -9.44
C SER A 19 -4.55 -3.23 -9.95
N LEU A 20 -4.06 -4.45 -9.76
CA LEU A 20 -2.74 -4.90 -10.23
C LEU A 20 -2.63 -5.00 -11.77
N ARG A 21 -3.75 -4.98 -12.49
CA ARG A 21 -3.75 -4.90 -13.97
C ARG A 21 -3.50 -3.48 -14.50
N LEU A 22 -3.63 -2.47 -13.66
CA LEU A 22 -3.33 -1.09 -14.06
C LEU A 22 -1.82 -0.92 -14.30
N PRO A 23 -1.38 -0.27 -15.37
CA PRO A 23 0.02 -0.25 -15.81
C PRO A 23 0.99 0.42 -14.82
N PHE A 24 0.48 1.30 -13.94
CA PHE A 24 1.29 2.04 -12.96
C PHE A 24 1.38 1.37 -11.58
N VAL A 25 0.70 0.23 -11.39
CA VAL A 25 0.54 -0.36 -10.04
C VAL A 25 1.70 -1.29 -9.68
N LYS A 26 2.18 -2.08 -10.63
CA LYS A 26 3.35 -2.94 -10.39
C LYS A 26 4.61 -2.09 -10.47
N VAL A 27 5.30 -1.96 -9.35
CA VAL A 27 6.53 -1.18 -9.24
C VAL A 27 7.73 -2.12 -9.28
N ASP A 28 8.56 -1.96 -10.31
CA ASP A 28 9.86 -2.61 -10.34
C ASP A 28 10.80 -1.91 -9.34
N ARG A 29 11.32 -2.66 -8.37
CA ARG A 29 12.16 -2.12 -7.30
C ARG A 29 13.44 -1.49 -7.84
N GLN A 30 14.11 -2.19 -8.76
CA GLN A 30 15.38 -1.73 -9.33
C GLN A 30 15.17 -0.45 -10.16
N GLU A 31 14.19 -0.46 -11.05
CA GLU A 31 13.86 0.71 -11.87
C GLU A 31 13.49 1.93 -11.01
N PHE A 32 12.66 1.72 -10.00
CA PHE A 32 12.23 2.76 -9.08
C PHE A 32 13.40 3.36 -8.30
N LEU A 33 14.25 2.51 -7.69
CA LEU A 33 15.40 2.98 -6.92
C LEU A 33 16.42 3.67 -7.82
N THR A 34 16.71 3.11 -9.00
CA THR A 34 17.60 3.77 -9.98
C THR A 34 17.10 5.15 -10.32
N LYS A 35 15.83 5.28 -10.70
CA LYS A 35 15.22 6.55 -11.11
C LYS A 35 15.25 7.62 -10.00
N GLU A 36 14.96 7.22 -8.77
CA GLU A 36 14.88 8.17 -7.66
C GLU A 36 16.26 8.55 -7.12
N LEU A 37 17.17 7.60 -7.00
CA LEU A 37 18.47 7.81 -6.37
C LEU A 37 19.50 8.43 -7.31
N SER A 38 19.46 8.14 -8.62
CA SER A 38 20.37 8.76 -9.60
C SER A 38 20.27 10.29 -9.66
N LYS A 39 19.28 10.89 -9.03
CA LYS A 39 19.12 12.35 -8.96
C LYS A 39 20.15 13.02 -8.04
N PHE A 40 20.75 12.28 -7.10
CA PHE A 40 21.61 12.83 -6.04
C PHE A 40 22.64 11.84 -5.47
N CYS A 41 22.58 10.56 -5.81
CA CYS A 41 23.55 9.54 -5.44
C CYS A 41 24.53 9.26 -6.59
N THR A 42 25.73 8.82 -6.24
CA THR A 42 26.70 8.31 -7.20
C THR A 42 26.25 6.97 -7.78
N PRO A 43 26.73 6.55 -8.97
CA PRO A 43 26.38 5.25 -9.54
C PRO A 43 26.68 4.07 -8.61
N MET A 44 27.77 4.13 -7.82
CA MET A 44 28.12 3.07 -6.88
C MET A 44 27.12 2.98 -5.72
N GLU A 45 26.69 4.12 -5.18
CA GLU A 45 25.65 4.18 -4.13
C GLU A 45 24.31 3.65 -4.66
N VAL A 46 23.94 3.96 -5.89
CA VAL A 46 22.72 3.42 -6.51
C VAL A 46 22.79 1.88 -6.61
N ILE A 47 23.94 1.33 -7.06
CA ILE A 47 24.15 -0.12 -7.10
C ILE A 47 24.04 -0.72 -5.70
N THR A 48 24.70 -0.13 -4.71
CA THR A 48 24.63 -0.59 -3.30
C THR A 48 23.19 -0.59 -2.78
N ALA A 49 22.41 0.46 -3.09
CA ALA A 49 21.00 0.55 -2.68
C ALA A 49 20.12 -0.53 -3.34
N ILE A 50 20.44 -0.93 -4.56
CA ILE A 50 19.70 -1.96 -5.31
C ILE A 50 20.07 -3.36 -4.83
N ASP A 51 21.37 -3.66 -4.74
CA ASP A 51 21.89 -5.00 -4.44
C ASP A 51 21.73 -5.36 -2.95
N ASP A 52 21.74 -4.35 -2.10
CA ASP A 52 21.60 -4.53 -0.65
C ASP A 52 20.36 -3.78 -0.14
N THR A 53 20.54 -2.54 0.31
CA THR A 53 19.45 -1.72 0.84
C THR A 53 19.72 -0.23 0.69
N PRO A 54 18.70 0.59 0.37
CA PRO A 54 18.81 2.04 0.41
C PRO A 54 19.25 2.59 1.76
N LEU A 55 19.01 1.84 2.84
CA LEU A 55 19.34 2.27 4.21
C LEU A 55 20.84 2.36 4.48
N LYS A 56 21.69 1.76 3.61
CA LYS A 56 23.15 1.86 3.71
C LYS A 56 23.72 3.15 3.08
N VAL A 57 22.97 3.76 2.18
CA VAL A 57 23.43 4.91 1.40
C VAL A 57 22.63 6.18 1.68
N LEU A 58 21.42 6.07 2.19
CA LEU A 58 20.54 7.19 2.50
C LEU A 58 20.45 7.44 4.00
N SER A 59 20.55 8.68 4.38
CA SER A 59 20.16 9.12 5.73
C SER A 59 18.65 9.00 5.92
N LYS A 60 18.21 8.89 7.18
CA LYS A 60 16.77 8.88 7.51
C LYS A 60 16.03 10.10 6.95
N LYS A 61 16.69 11.27 6.95
CA LYS A 61 16.14 12.52 6.39
C LYS A 61 15.90 12.44 4.88
N GLU A 62 16.78 11.78 4.15
CA GLU A 62 16.62 11.59 2.70
C GLU A 62 15.53 10.59 2.39
N ILE A 63 15.44 9.50 3.15
CA ILE A 63 14.35 8.53 3.07
C ILE A 63 13.00 9.22 3.33
N ASP A 64 12.91 10.03 4.37
CA ASP A 64 11.71 10.80 4.73
C ASP A 64 11.31 11.77 3.63
N LYS A 65 12.27 12.45 3.01
CA LYS A 65 12.03 13.35 1.89
C LYS A 65 11.45 12.61 0.70
N LEU A 66 12.08 11.51 0.28
CA LEU A 66 11.61 10.69 -0.83
C LEU A 66 10.24 10.06 -0.55
N ALA A 67 10.02 9.54 0.65
CA ALA A 67 8.74 8.98 1.05
C ALA A 67 7.61 10.02 0.98
N ASN A 68 7.86 11.24 1.49
CA ASN A 68 6.89 12.34 1.43
C ASN A 68 6.64 12.81 -0.01
N GLN A 69 7.63 12.79 -0.89
CA GLN A 69 7.45 13.08 -2.32
C GLN A 69 6.56 12.02 -3.00
N CYS A 70 6.78 10.73 -2.73
CA CYS A 70 5.92 9.65 -3.21
C CYS A 70 4.48 9.81 -2.72
N ILE A 71 4.28 10.11 -1.43
CA ILE A 71 2.95 10.34 -0.85
C ILE A 71 2.25 11.51 -1.54
N SER A 72 2.94 12.66 -1.69
CA SER A 72 2.38 13.85 -2.33
C SER A 72 2.01 13.60 -3.79
N TYR A 73 2.87 12.92 -4.54
CA TYR A 73 2.59 12.54 -5.93
C TYR A 73 1.32 11.70 -6.05
N HIS A 74 1.24 10.58 -5.31
CA HIS A 74 0.08 9.70 -5.38
C HIS A 74 -1.21 10.36 -4.86
N LEU A 75 -1.10 11.21 -3.83
CA LEU A 75 -2.23 11.98 -3.33
C LEU A 75 -2.79 12.95 -4.39
N THR A 76 -1.91 13.65 -5.10
CA THR A 76 -2.32 14.55 -6.21
C THR A 76 -2.99 13.76 -7.33
N MET A 77 -2.40 12.64 -7.73
CA MET A 77 -2.92 11.81 -8.82
C MET A 77 -4.30 11.21 -8.47
N VAL A 78 -4.45 10.64 -7.28
CA VAL A 78 -5.71 9.99 -6.88
C VAL A 78 -6.84 11.02 -6.65
N CYS A 79 -6.52 12.21 -6.14
CA CYS A 79 -7.50 13.29 -6.01
C CYS A 79 -7.92 13.85 -7.38
N GLY A 80 -6.97 13.99 -8.30
CA GLY A 80 -7.24 14.45 -9.67
C GLY A 80 -8.14 13.49 -10.43
N THR A 81 -7.86 12.20 -10.39
CA THR A 81 -8.72 11.18 -11.03
C THR A 81 -10.10 11.12 -10.40
N SER A 82 -10.19 11.21 -9.08
CA SER A 82 -11.49 11.25 -8.38
C SER A 82 -12.32 12.48 -8.71
N ALA A 83 -11.69 13.62 -8.94
CA ALA A 83 -12.39 14.85 -9.37
C ALA A 83 -13.02 14.69 -10.76
N LEU A 84 -12.30 14.04 -11.69
CA LEU A 84 -12.78 13.78 -13.05
C LEU A 84 -13.89 12.73 -13.08
N MET A 85 -13.81 11.69 -12.24
CA MET A 85 -14.80 10.61 -12.16
C MET A 85 -16.02 10.93 -11.29
N GLY A 86 -15.94 11.98 -10.49
CA GLY A 86 -17.03 12.45 -9.62
C GLY A 86 -18.14 13.23 -10.33
N LEU A 87 -18.07 13.37 -11.66
CA LEU A 87 -19.13 13.95 -12.45
C LEU A 87 -20.38 13.06 -12.45
N PRO A 88 -21.63 13.64 -12.48
CA PRO A 88 -22.86 12.90 -12.33
C PRO A 88 -23.03 11.88 -13.46
N GLY A 89 -23.10 10.59 -13.09
CA GLY A 89 -23.28 9.48 -14.04
C GLY A 89 -22.63 8.14 -13.64
N GLY A 90 -21.83 8.11 -12.58
CA GLY A 90 -21.21 6.88 -12.07
C GLY A 90 -22.20 5.97 -11.35
N TRP A 91 -23.10 5.34 -12.07
CA TRP A 91 -24.04 4.36 -11.54
C TRP A 91 -23.31 3.07 -11.14
N TRP A 92 -23.63 2.58 -9.97
CA TRP A 92 -23.28 1.26 -9.46
C TRP A 92 -23.87 0.18 -10.39
N MET A 93 -23.06 -0.41 -11.24
CA MET A 93 -23.47 -1.61 -11.97
C MET A 93 -23.33 -2.80 -11.03
N ALA A 94 -24.42 -3.43 -10.69
CA ALA A 94 -24.45 -4.66 -9.92
C ALA A 94 -23.53 -5.71 -10.58
N GLY A 95 -22.50 -6.16 -9.84
CA GLY A 95 -21.59 -7.22 -10.27
C GLY A 95 -20.22 -6.78 -10.80
N THR A 96 -19.95 -5.49 -11.02
CA THR A 96 -18.63 -4.98 -11.43
C THR A 96 -17.99 -4.18 -10.32
N ILE A 97 -16.65 -4.26 -10.23
CA ILE A 97 -15.88 -3.41 -9.31
C ILE A 97 -15.90 -1.98 -9.88
N PRO A 98 -16.29 -0.97 -9.10
CA PRO A 98 -16.24 0.41 -9.57
C PRO A 98 -14.83 0.82 -9.98
N THR A 99 -14.70 1.47 -11.14
CA THR A 99 -13.40 1.89 -11.70
C THR A 99 -12.64 2.81 -10.74
N ASP A 100 -13.35 3.68 -10.02
CA ASP A 100 -12.74 4.58 -9.05
C ASP A 100 -12.21 3.86 -7.81
N LEU A 101 -12.82 2.75 -7.39
CA LEU A 101 -12.28 1.89 -6.34
C LEU A 101 -10.99 1.19 -6.80
N THR A 102 -10.97 0.68 -8.03
CA THR A 102 -9.79 0.08 -8.65
C THR A 102 -8.65 1.10 -8.78
N GLN A 103 -8.93 2.32 -9.22
CA GLN A 103 -7.95 3.40 -9.30
C GLN A 103 -7.41 3.81 -7.92
N PHE A 104 -8.30 3.97 -6.93
CA PHE A 104 -7.91 4.30 -5.56
C PHE A 104 -6.94 3.26 -4.99
N TYR A 105 -7.33 1.98 -5.04
CA TYR A 105 -6.45 0.91 -4.56
C TYR A 105 -5.21 0.72 -5.43
N GLY A 106 -5.28 0.99 -6.72
CA GLY A 106 -4.11 1.05 -7.59
C GLY A 106 -3.05 2.03 -7.08
N HIS A 107 -3.46 3.25 -6.74
CA HIS A 107 -2.55 4.24 -6.15
C HIS A 107 -2.06 3.85 -4.75
N ILE A 108 -2.89 3.21 -3.92
CA ILE A 108 -2.49 2.66 -2.61
C ILE A 108 -1.42 1.60 -2.79
N LEU A 109 -1.61 0.63 -3.67
CA LEU A 109 -0.68 -0.48 -3.92
C LEU A 109 0.64 0.01 -4.52
N SER A 110 0.60 0.96 -5.46
CA SER A 110 1.81 1.55 -6.03
C SER A 110 2.60 2.36 -5.00
N LEU A 111 1.92 3.20 -4.21
CA LEU A 111 2.57 3.95 -3.12
C LEU A 111 3.18 3.01 -2.08
N MET A 112 2.44 1.99 -1.67
CA MET A 112 2.90 1.01 -0.70
C MET A 112 4.21 0.37 -1.14
N GLN A 113 4.29 -0.14 -2.38
CA GLN A 113 5.51 -0.74 -2.94
C GLN A 113 6.69 0.25 -2.93
N LYS A 114 6.48 1.49 -3.38
CA LYS A 114 7.53 2.52 -3.38
C LYS A 114 8.05 2.80 -1.97
N LEU A 115 7.16 2.93 -1.00
CA LEU A 115 7.56 3.19 0.37
C LEU A 115 8.34 2.01 0.97
N ILE A 116 7.86 0.78 0.85
CA ILE A 116 8.59 -0.37 1.41
C ILE A 116 9.97 -0.54 0.77
N TYR A 117 10.12 -0.26 -0.53
CA TYR A 117 11.40 -0.33 -1.22
C TYR A 117 12.39 0.72 -0.70
N LEU A 118 11.94 1.96 -0.43
CA LEU A 118 12.77 2.99 0.21
C LEU A 118 13.23 2.58 1.62
N TYR A 119 12.39 1.84 2.35
CA TYR A 119 12.69 1.31 3.69
C TYR A 119 13.42 -0.04 3.67
N GLY A 120 13.98 -0.42 2.52
CA GLY A 120 14.88 -1.57 2.40
C GLY A 120 14.20 -2.93 2.36
N TRP A 121 12.91 -2.99 2.00
CA TRP A 121 12.24 -4.25 1.74
C TRP A 121 12.67 -4.83 0.38
N PRO A 122 12.72 -6.16 0.25
CA PRO A 122 13.00 -6.81 -1.01
C PRO A 122 11.90 -6.57 -2.04
N SER A 123 12.20 -6.90 -3.31
CA SER A 123 11.21 -6.85 -4.37
C SER A 123 10.04 -7.79 -4.06
N LEU A 124 8.81 -7.29 -4.28
CA LEU A 124 7.60 -8.12 -4.26
C LEU A 124 7.37 -8.85 -5.59
N THR A 125 8.09 -8.47 -6.65
CA THR A 125 8.02 -9.16 -7.94
C THR A 125 9.19 -10.12 -8.09
N ASN A 126 8.95 -11.27 -8.70
CA ASN A 126 9.99 -12.20 -9.11
C ASN A 126 10.77 -11.68 -10.33
N VAL A 127 11.79 -12.43 -10.77
CA VAL A 127 12.62 -12.09 -11.96
C VAL A 127 11.80 -11.88 -13.24
N ASN A 128 10.62 -12.46 -13.35
CA ASN A 128 9.70 -12.28 -14.47
C ASN A 128 8.72 -11.12 -14.28
N LYS A 129 8.92 -10.26 -13.28
CA LYS A 129 8.03 -9.16 -12.89
C LYS A 129 6.61 -9.62 -12.54
N GLN A 130 6.46 -10.86 -12.07
CA GLN A 130 5.21 -11.42 -11.61
C GLN A 130 5.14 -11.40 -10.09
N LEU A 131 3.93 -11.26 -9.57
CA LEU A 131 3.59 -11.36 -8.16
C LEU A 131 3.13 -12.80 -7.89
N ASP A 132 3.71 -13.40 -6.86
CA ASP A 132 3.27 -14.69 -6.33
C ASP A 132 2.26 -14.50 -5.18
N ASP A 133 1.71 -15.58 -4.70
CA ASP A 133 0.72 -15.56 -3.61
C ASP A 133 1.30 -14.95 -2.31
N GLU A 134 2.59 -15.16 -2.05
CA GLU A 134 3.26 -14.57 -0.89
C GLU A 134 3.29 -13.04 -0.99
N SER A 135 3.62 -12.52 -2.15
CA SER A 135 3.60 -11.07 -2.43
C SER A 135 2.20 -10.47 -2.30
N LEU A 136 1.16 -11.17 -2.79
CA LEU A 136 -0.23 -10.74 -2.65
C LEU A 136 -0.67 -10.73 -1.18
N ASN A 137 -0.22 -11.72 -0.41
CA ASN A 137 -0.46 -11.80 1.02
C ASN A 137 0.20 -10.64 1.77
N ILE A 138 1.47 -10.33 1.45
CA ILE A 138 2.20 -9.20 2.02
C ILE A 138 1.51 -7.88 1.67
N MET A 139 1.09 -7.69 0.43
CA MET A 139 0.31 -6.50 0.03
C MET A 139 -0.97 -6.37 0.84
N THR A 140 -1.67 -7.48 1.10
CA THR A 140 -2.89 -7.50 1.94
C THR A 140 -2.58 -7.06 3.37
N LEU A 141 -1.47 -7.51 3.97
CA LEU A 141 -1.05 -7.08 5.31
C LEU A 141 -0.77 -5.57 5.33
N PHE A 142 0.00 -5.07 4.37
CA PHE A 142 0.32 -3.64 4.31
C PHE A 142 -0.92 -2.78 4.11
N VAL A 143 -1.84 -3.16 3.22
CA VAL A 143 -3.10 -2.43 3.03
C VAL A 143 -3.95 -2.46 4.30
N GLY A 144 -4.02 -3.59 4.97
CA GLY A 144 -4.68 -3.71 6.28
C GLY A 144 -4.10 -2.73 7.31
N ALA A 145 -2.77 -2.64 7.41
CA ALA A 145 -2.08 -1.71 8.30
C ALA A 145 -2.34 -0.24 7.91
N MET A 146 -2.31 0.09 6.61
CA MET A 146 -2.66 1.42 6.10
C MET A 146 -4.08 1.83 6.48
N MET A 147 -5.02 0.90 6.44
CA MET A 147 -6.41 1.11 6.85
C MET A 147 -6.58 1.17 8.38
N GLY A 148 -5.56 0.81 9.16
CA GLY A 148 -5.55 0.89 10.62
C GLY A 148 -5.95 -0.42 11.32
N ASN A 149 -5.86 -1.55 10.64
CA ASN A 149 -6.07 -2.88 11.23
C ASN A 149 -4.88 -3.26 12.14
N LYS A 150 -5.13 -3.39 13.44
CA LYS A 150 -4.10 -3.72 14.44
C LYS A 150 -3.48 -5.10 14.24
N VAL A 151 -4.28 -6.07 13.78
CA VAL A 151 -3.80 -7.42 13.50
C VAL A 151 -2.83 -7.43 12.34
N ALA A 152 -3.06 -6.59 11.32
CA ALA A 152 -2.15 -6.43 10.20
C ALA A 152 -0.81 -5.81 10.63
N VAL A 153 -0.85 -4.80 11.51
CA VAL A 153 0.37 -4.19 12.09
C VAL A 153 1.18 -5.23 12.87
N GLU A 154 0.51 -6.01 13.74
CA GLU A 154 1.17 -7.09 14.50
C GLU A 154 1.80 -8.15 13.59
N ALA A 155 1.08 -8.56 12.55
CA ALA A 155 1.59 -9.53 11.57
C ALA A 155 2.83 -9.00 10.84
N LEU A 156 2.82 -7.74 10.39
CA LEU A 156 3.98 -7.12 9.75
C LEU A 156 5.19 -7.02 10.67
N THR A 157 5.01 -6.71 11.95
CA THR A 157 6.09 -6.67 12.92
C THR A 157 6.77 -8.04 13.06
N LYS A 158 5.98 -9.13 13.06
CA LYS A 158 6.52 -10.50 13.08
C LYS A 158 7.30 -10.84 11.80
N VAL A 159 6.80 -10.39 10.64
CA VAL A 159 7.49 -10.57 9.35
C VAL A 159 8.86 -9.89 9.35
N VAL A 160 8.92 -8.64 9.80
CA VAL A 160 10.19 -7.88 9.88
C VAL A 160 11.22 -8.58 10.74
N GLY A 161 10.83 -9.14 11.88
CA GLY A 161 11.74 -9.90 12.74
C GLY A 161 12.35 -11.15 12.07
N GLN A 162 11.73 -11.64 10.98
CA GLN A 162 12.27 -12.75 10.18
C GLN A 162 13.16 -12.25 9.04
N VAL A 163 12.79 -11.17 8.37
CA VAL A 163 13.58 -10.55 7.29
C VAL A 163 14.94 -10.08 7.80
N SER A 164 14.99 -9.49 8.98
CA SER A 164 16.25 -9.05 9.61
C SER A 164 17.22 -10.19 9.96
N LYS A 165 16.74 -11.43 10.00
CA LYS A 165 17.59 -12.62 10.20
C LYS A 165 18.15 -13.21 8.90
N GLY A 166 18.02 -12.53 7.77
CA GLY A 166 18.53 -12.97 6.46
C GLY A 166 17.76 -14.14 5.82
N ALA A 167 16.60 -14.50 6.38
CA ALA A 167 15.81 -15.66 5.92
C ALA A 167 14.87 -15.34 4.74
N GLY A 168 14.96 -14.14 4.13
CA GLY A 168 13.98 -13.69 3.16
C GLY A 168 12.60 -13.45 3.80
N ILE A 169 11.60 -13.08 3.00
CA ILE A 169 10.24 -12.97 3.49
C ILE A 169 9.64 -14.38 3.49
N ARG A 170 9.88 -15.17 4.52
CA ARG A 170 9.22 -16.47 4.71
C ARG A 170 8.34 -16.39 5.95
N ILE A 171 7.07 -16.19 5.74
CA ILE A 171 6.08 -16.35 6.81
C ILE A 171 5.64 -17.82 6.79
N SER A 172 5.57 -18.47 7.95
CA SER A 172 5.02 -19.83 7.96
C SER A 172 3.62 -19.83 7.33
N GLU A 173 3.35 -20.75 6.41
CA GLU A 173 2.08 -20.82 5.67
C GLU A 173 0.86 -20.77 6.60
N THR A 174 0.96 -21.39 7.77
CA THR A 174 -0.11 -21.43 8.77
C THR A 174 -0.37 -20.04 9.38
N LEU A 175 0.68 -19.27 9.71
CA LEU A 175 0.53 -17.92 10.25
C LEU A 175 0.01 -16.97 9.17
N MET A 176 0.51 -17.09 7.94
CA MET A 176 0.07 -16.29 6.82
C MET A 176 -1.42 -16.52 6.54
N ALA A 177 -1.86 -17.76 6.40
CA ALA A 177 -3.26 -18.09 6.14
C ALA A 177 -4.20 -17.53 7.22
N GLN A 178 -3.85 -17.66 8.50
CA GLN A 178 -4.70 -17.18 9.59
C GLN A 178 -4.85 -15.67 9.64
N TYR A 179 -3.75 -14.93 9.41
CA TYR A 179 -3.77 -13.46 9.45
C TYR A 179 -4.36 -12.88 8.17
N VAL A 180 -3.92 -13.34 7.00
CA VAL A 180 -4.31 -12.79 5.71
C VAL A 180 -5.81 -12.92 5.47
N ILE A 181 -6.41 -14.09 5.72
CA ILE A 181 -7.86 -14.29 5.54
C ILE A 181 -8.66 -13.33 6.42
N LYS A 182 -8.30 -13.19 7.70
CA LYS A 182 -8.98 -12.27 8.61
C LYS A 182 -8.83 -10.81 8.19
N ILE A 183 -7.65 -10.43 7.70
CA ILE A 183 -7.35 -9.07 7.25
C ILE A 183 -8.05 -8.80 5.92
N ALA A 184 -8.00 -9.73 4.96
CA ALA A 184 -8.71 -9.64 3.69
C ALA A 184 -10.23 -9.47 3.89
N GLN A 185 -10.79 -10.25 4.81
CA GLN A 185 -12.18 -10.13 5.20
C GLN A 185 -12.49 -8.75 5.79
N TRP A 186 -11.66 -8.29 6.72
CA TRP A 186 -11.84 -6.98 7.35
C TRP A 186 -11.69 -5.85 6.32
N ILE A 187 -10.71 -5.93 5.40
CA ILE A 187 -10.57 -4.99 4.29
C ILE A 187 -11.85 -5.00 3.44
N GLY A 188 -12.31 -6.17 2.98
CA GLY A 188 -13.48 -6.29 2.13
C GLY A 188 -14.76 -5.68 2.73
N ILE A 189 -14.92 -5.75 4.06
CA ILE A 189 -16.03 -5.11 4.78
C ILE A 189 -15.86 -3.58 4.82
N ASN A 190 -14.63 -3.09 5.00
CA ASN A 190 -14.35 -1.70 5.30
C ASN A 190 -13.91 -0.87 4.07
N MET A 191 -13.70 -1.49 2.91
CA MET A 191 -13.13 -0.84 1.73
C MET A 191 -14.13 -0.07 0.87
N THR A 192 -15.42 -0.12 1.20
CA THR A 192 -16.44 0.57 0.40
C THR A 192 -16.48 2.06 0.69
N ARG A 193 -16.89 2.88 -0.30
CA ARG A 193 -17.05 4.34 -0.13
C ARG A 193 -17.98 4.69 1.02
N GLU A 194 -19.01 3.88 1.27
CA GLU A 194 -19.94 4.11 2.38
C GLU A 194 -19.27 3.97 3.75
N SER A 195 -18.36 3.01 3.88
CA SER A 195 -17.58 2.83 5.11
C SER A 195 -16.62 4.00 5.33
N PHE A 196 -15.99 4.50 4.24
CA PHE A 196 -15.16 5.69 4.30
C PHE A 196 -15.98 6.97 4.57
N ALA A 197 -17.12 7.15 3.90
CA ALA A 197 -17.99 8.29 4.11
C ALA A 197 -18.55 8.36 5.53
N LYS A 198 -18.88 7.23 6.17
CA LYS A 198 -19.30 7.18 7.58
C LYS A 198 -18.19 7.63 8.54
N GLY A 199 -16.91 7.35 8.22
CA GLY A 199 -15.77 7.82 9.01
C GLY A 199 -15.47 9.31 8.85
N VAL A 200 -15.72 9.85 7.67
CA VAL A 200 -15.38 11.24 7.29
C VAL A 200 -16.61 12.17 7.37
N GLY A 201 -17.82 11.63 7.21
CA GLY A 201 -19.09 12.41 7.13
C GLY A 201 -19.43 13.25 8.37
N LYS A 202 -18.72 13.04 9.49
CA LYS A 202 -18.82 13.92 10.66
C LYS A 202 -18.02 15.22 10.52
N VAL A 203 -17.19 15.34 9.48
CA VAL A 203 -16.21 16.44 9.34
C VAL A 203 -16.48 17.31 8.10
N ILE A 204 -17.26 16.84 7.12
CA ILE A 204 -17.45 17.54 5.85
C ILE A 204 -18.94 17.78 5.58
N PRO A 205 -19.38 19.05 5.40
CA PRO A 205 -20.71 19.36 4.89
C PRO A 205 -20.84 18.87 3.44
N LEU A 206 -21.82 18.01 3.17
CA LEU A 206 -22.08 17.42 1.85
C LEU A 206 -22.70 18.46 0.91
N VAL A 207 -21.90 19.32 0.29
CA VAL A 207 -22.39 20.25 -0.75
C VAL A 207 -21.44 20.26 -1.95
N GLY A 208 -21.84 19.61 -3.06
CA GLY A 208 -21.29 19.86 -4.40
C GLY A 208 -20.18 18.92 -4.90
N ALA A 209 -19.82 19.05 -6.18
CA ALA A 209 -18.87 18.23 -6.94
C ALA A 209 -17.41 18.11 -6.41
N PRO A 210 -16.89 18.98 -5.53
CA PRO A 210 -15.60 18.74 -4.87
C PRO A 210 -15.61 17.60 -3.85
N VAL A 211 -16.77 17.01 -3.56
CA VAL A 211 -16.94 15.98 -2.51
C VAL A 211 -16.11 14.73 -2.76
N SER A 212 -15.98 14.25 -4.00
CA SER A 212 -15.24 13.00 -4.26
C SER A 212 -13.74 13.16 -4.06
N ALA A 213 -13.13 14.25 -4.55
CA ALA A 213 -11.71 14.54 -4.34
C ALA A 213 -11.42 14.80 -2.86
N THR A 214 -12.33 15.47 -2.16
CA THR A 214 -12.21 15.75 -0.73
C THR A 214 -12.29 14.47 0.09
N ILE A 215 -13.25 13.58 -0.17
CA ILE A 215 -13.34 12.26 0.48
C ILE A 215 -12.08 11.45 0.20
N THR A 216 -11.61 11.43 -1.05
CA THR A 216 -10.38 10.76 -1.46
C THR A 216 -9.18 11.30 -0.68
N TYR A 217 -9.02 12.61 -0.57
CA TYR A 217 -7.94 13.24 0.20
C TYR A 217 -7.95 12.81 1.67
N TYR A 218 -9.10 12.92 2.34
CA TYR A 218 -9.24 12.57 3.77
C TYR A 218 -9.15 11.08 4.04
N THR A 219 -9.27 10.24 3.01
CA THR A 219 -9.10 8.79 3.14
C THR A 219 -7.67 8.38 2.81
N PHE A 220 -7.14 8.81 1.67
CA PHE A 220 -5.82 8.41 1.19
C PHE A 220 -4.68 8.92 2.07
N ARG A 221 -4.73 10.20 2.44
CA ARG A 221 -3.65 10.84 3.23
C ARG A 221 -3.41 10.17 4.58
N PRO A 222 -4.43 9.87 5.41
CA PRO A 222 -4.21 9.12 6.65
C PRO A 222 -3.66 7.71 6.42
N MET A 223 -4.11 7.01 5.39
CA MET A 223 -3.59 5.68 5.02
C MET A 223 -2.10 5.75 4.69
N ALA A 224 -1.69 6.68 3.83
CA ALA A 224 -0.30 6.89 3.48
C ALA A 224 0.58 7.25 4.69
N LYS A 225 0.07 8.14 5.57
CA LYS A 225 0.78 8.53 6.79
C LYS A 225 0.92 7.39 7.80
N ARG A 226 -0.10 6.53 7.95
CA ARG A 226 -0.01 5.34 8.82
C ARG A 226 1.05 4.39 8.32
N LEU A 227 1.09 4.13 7.02
CA LEU A 227 2.13 3.29 6.44
C LEU A 227 3.52 3.84 6.72
N LYS A 228 3.74 5.14 6.38
CA LYS A 228 5.04 5.77 6.63
C LYS A 228 5.43 5.68 8.10
N LYS A 229 4.52 6.04 9.02
CA LYS A 229 4.78 5.96 10.47
C LYS A 229 5.16 4.54 10.89
N HIS A 230 4.45 3.53 10.40
CA HIS A 230 4.74 2.13 10.72
C HIS A 230 6.10 1.69 10.16
N LEU A 231 6.46 2.14 8.94
CA LEU A 231 7.78 1.88 8.37
C LEU A 231 8.90 2.59 9.14
N ASP A 232 8.64 3.79 9.66
CA ASP A 232 9.57 4.50 10.55
C ASP A 232 9.81 3.70 11.84
N GLU A 233 8.75 3.22 12.48
CA GLU A 233 8.84 2.38 13.69
C GLU A 233 9.62 1.08 13.42
N LEU A 234 9.38 0.43 12.28
CA LEU A 234 10.11 -0.77 11.88
C LEU A 234 11.60 -0.49 11.56
N TYR A 235 11.88 0.69 11.00
CA TYR A 235 13.24 1.15 10.75
C TYR A 235 14.01 1.33 12.07
N GLU A 236 13.40 2.01 13.05
CA GLU A 236 14.00 2.24 14.37
C GLU A 236 14.28 0.91 15.09
N MET A 237 13.31 -0.02 15.10
CA MET A 237 13.50 -1.36 15.70
C MET A 237 14.66 -2.15 15.09
N ARG A 238 14.96 -1.94 13.79
CA ARG A 238 16.11 -2.58 13.14
C ARG A 238 17.45 -1.96 13.56
N HIS A 239 17.46 -0.69 13.90
CA HIS A 239 18.69 0.04 14.28
C HIS A 239 18.97 0.02 15.77
N GLU A 240 17.97 -0.13 16.64
CA GLU A 240 18.13 -0.26 18.09
C GLU A 240 18.46 -1.69 18.53
N GLY A 241 18.34 -2.67 17.68
CA GLY A 241 18.60 -4.10 17.95
C GLY A 241 20.05 -4.55 17.63
N PHE A 242 20.98 -3.60 17.37
CA PHE A 242 22.39 -3.87 17.16
C PHE A 242 23.27 -3.05 18.11
#